data_f847e92fe35a120e0875044282477539
#
_entry.id   f847e92fe35a120e0875044282477539
#
_cell.length_a   1.000
_cell.length_b   1.000
_cell.length_c   1.000
_cell.angle_alpha   90.00
_cell.angle_beta   90.00
_cell.angle_gamma   90.00
#
_symmetry.space_group_name_H-M   'P 1'
#
loop_
_entity.id
_entity.type
_entity.pdbx_description
1 polymer ?
#
loop_
_entity_poly.entity_id
_entity_poly.type
_entity_poly.pdbx_seq_one_letter_code
_entity_poly.pdbx_strand_id
1 'polypeptide(L)'
;KIIVGKTESPNFRISDTIYNSTADYLLYYMRQQRCGYNPYLKDSCHTHDGFTVYSEDAPGNDSTQTSELIINNLYLIVAKGGWHDASDYLQYATTSETAAYHLLFAYKKNPKAFGDWFDRNGDPGANGIPDVLDEARWGLEWLDRMYPGGEEMYQQIADDRDHQMFRLPTEDSVNYGKGLYRPVYRVTGKPQGLMKYKNRSTGVASIAGKFASTMALGSELLQKTDPEFA
;
A
#
# COMPACT_ATOMS: atom_id res chain seq x y z
N LYS A 1 6.35 39.77 1.25
CA LYS A 1 5.35 40.07 0.23
C LYS A 1 5.98 40.18 -1.16
N ILE A 2 5.24 39.86 -2.18
CA ILE A 2 5.53 40.18 -3.58
C ILE A 2 4.52 41.28 -4.01
N ILE A 3 5.01 42.29 -4.73
CA ILE A 3 4.18 43.40 -5.22
C ILE A 3 4.28 43.40 -6.73
N VAL A 4 3.13 43.36 -7.41
CA VAL A 4 3.03 43.47 -8.87
C VAL A 4 2.04 44.61 -9.20
N GLY A 5 2.56 45.75 -9.62
CA GLY A 5 1.78 46.94 -9.81
C GLY A 5 1.15 47.45 -8.50
N LYS A 6 -0.19 47.35 -8.39
CA LYS A 6 -0.95 47.73 -7.18
C LYS A 6 -1.39 46.52 -6.34
N THR A 7 -1.07 45.30 -6.77
CA THR A 7 -1.48 44.08 -6.11
C THR A 7 -0.36 43.54 -5.23
N GLU A 8 -0.69 43.30 -3.98
CA GLU A 8 0.24 42.70 -2.99
C GLU A 8 -0.18 41.28 -2.68
N SER A 9 0.82 40.37 -2.56
CA SER A 9 0.60 39.03 -2.00
C SER A 9 0.36 39.08 -0.49
N PRO A 10 -0.22 38.03 0.12
CA PRO A 10 -0.11 37.81 1.56
C PRO A 10 1.35 37.87 2.01
N ASN A 11 1.55 38.09 3.30
CA ASN A 11 2.89 37.89 3.91
C ASN A 11 3.27 36.43 3.84
N PHE A 12 4.49 36.16 3.44
CA PHE A 12 5.09 34.83 3.52
C PHE A 12 6.50 34.92 4.07
N ARG A 13 6.94 33.86 4.69
CA ARG A 13 8.28 33.71 5.20
C ARG A 13 9.21 33.22 4.09
N ILE A 14 10.43 33.74 4.03
CA ILE A 14 11.53 33.24 3.24
C ILE A 14 12.57 32.71 4.24
N SER A 15 12.86 31.42 4.19
CA SER A 15 13.78 30.75 5.08
C SER A 15 14.21 29.43 4.45
N ASP A 16 15.44 29.02 4.70
CA ASP A 16 15.95 27.69 4.36
C ASP A 16 15.29 26.57 5.19
N THR A 17 14.62 26.94 6.28
CA THR A 17 13.92 26.02 7.19
C THR A 17 12.41 26.04 7.02
N ILE A 18 11.87 26.66 5.95
CA ILE A 18 10.41 26.85 5.80
C ILE A 18 9.65 25.54 5.68
N TYR A 19 10.29 24.49 5.18
CA TYR A 19 9.72 23.16 4.99
C TYR A 19 10.18 22.16 6.07
N ASN A 20 10.85 22.61 7.12
CA ASN A 20 11.15 21.74 8.25
C ASN A 20 9.86 21.13 8.80
N SER A 21 9.90 19.83 9.10
CA SER A 21 8.75 19.02 9.52
C SER A 21 7.68 18.74 8.46
N THR A 22 7.79 19.29 7.24
CA THR A 22 6.82 18.95 6.16
C THR A 22 6.87 17.46 5.82
N ALA A 23 8.05 16.85 5.85
CA ALA A 23 8.22 15.43 5.63
C ALA A 23 7.45 14.59 6.67
N ASP A 24 7.48 15.00 7.94
CA ASP A 24 6.78 14.32 9.03
C ASP A 24 5.26 14.37 8.85
N TYR A 25 4.71 15.48 8.33
CA TYR A 25 3.29 15.58 8.00
C TYR A 25 2.89 14.64 6.86
N LEU A 26 3.76 14.44 5.87
CA LEU A 26 3.51 13.47 4.79
C LEU A 26 3.54 12.03 5.32
N LEU A 27 4.45 11.72 6.21
CA LEU A 27 4.48 10.41 6.90
C LEU A 27 3.25 10.21 7.79
N TYR A 28 2.76 11.26 8.44
CA TYR A 28 1.50 11.20 9.18
C TYR A 28 0.34 10.77 8.29
N TYR A 29 0.24 11.32 7.07
CA TYR A 29 -0.75 10.89 6.10
C TYR A 29 -0.57 9.41 5.70
N MET A 30 0.65 8.99 5.38
CA MET A 30 0.93 7.61 4.99
C MET A 30 0.52 6.61 6.07
N ARG A 31 0.84 6.90 7.32
CA ARG A 31 0.42 6.05 8.46
C ARG A 31 -1.08 5.93 8.60
N GLN A 32 -1.85 6.96 8.25
CA GLN A 32 -3.31 6.88 8.26
C GLN A 32 -3.86 5.93 7.18
N GLN A 33 -3.12 5.71 6.10
CA GLN A 33 -3.51 4.82 5.01
C GLN A 33 -3.13 3.35 5.28
N ARG A 34 -2.46 3.04 6.38
CA ARG A 34 -2.09 1.65 6.69
C ARG A 34 -3.30 0.73 6.72
N CYS A 35 -3.20 -0.37 5.98
CA CYS A 35 -4.06 -1.53 6.10
C CYS A 35 -3.45 -2.49 7.14
N GLY A 36 -4.25 -3.14 7.96
CA GLY A 36 -3.78 -3.80 9.17
C GLY A 36 -3.80 -2.84 10.35
N TYR A 37 -2.78 -2.82 11.20
CA TYR A 37 -2.75 -1.93 12.35
C TYR A 37 -2.64 -0.45 11.95
N ASN A 38 -3.59 0.34 12.43
CA ASN A 38 -3.61 1.79 12.27
C ASN A 38 -3.30 2.48 13.60
N PRO A 39 -2.16 3.20 13.71
CA PRO A 39 -1.73 3.79 14.99
C PRO A 39 -2.62 4.92 15.50
N TYR A 40 -3.43 5.52 14.63
CA TYR A 40 -4.36 6.60 15.04
C TYR A 40 -5.69 6.05 15.54
N LEU A 41 -6.16 4.96 14.96
CA LEU A 41 -7.36 4.27 15.42
C LEU A 41 -7.08 3.33 16.59
N LYS A 42 -5.79 2.97 16.82
CA LYS A 42 -5.38 1.95 17.80
C LYS A 42 -6.10 0.62 17.59
N ASP A 43 -6.38 0.31 16.34
CA ASP A 43 -7.12 -0.87 15.94
C ASP A 43 -6.62 -1.37 14.59
N SER A 44 -7.05 -2.57 14.19
CA SER A 44 -6.64 -3.22 12.95
C SER A 44 -7.82 -3.46 12.03
N CYS A 45 -7.60 -3.21 10.73
CA CYS A 45 -8.56 -3.53 9.69
C CYS A 45 -8.03 -4.64 8.79
N HIS A 46 -8.93 -5.30 8.05
CA HIS A 46 -8.61 -6.24 6.95
C HIS A 46 -7.56 -7.30 7.30
N THR A 47 -7.63 -7.83 8.51
CA THR A 47 -6.66 -8.81 9.02
C THR A 47 -6.78 -10.20 8.39
N HIS A 48 -7.80 -10.42 7.56
CA HIS A 48 -8.11 -11.67 6.87
C HIS A 48 -7.88 -11.60 5.36
N ASP A 49 -7.12 -10.60 4.86
CA ASP A 49 -6.77 -10.54 3.45
C ASP A 49 -5.97 -11.77 3.05
N GLY A 50 -6.40 -12.31 2.08
CA GLY A 50 -5.99 -12.72 0.81
C GLY A 50 -6.55 -14.07 0.40
N PHE A 51 -7.78 -14.18 -0.08
CA PHE A 51 -8.13 -15.35 -0.86
C PHE A 51 -7.77 -15.14 -2.33
N THR A 52 -7.08 -16.12 -2.92
CA THR A 52 -6.62 -16.00 -4.31
C THR A 52 -7.76 -16.19 -5.31
N VAL A 53 -7.73 -15.38 -6.36
CA VAL A 53 -8.62 -15.53 -7.51
C VAL A 53 -7.78 -15.90 -8.73
N TYR A 54 -7.98 -17.09 -9.27
CA TYR A 54 -7.33 -17.56 -10.48
C TYR A 54 -8.23 -17.30 -11.70
N SER A 55 -7.68 -16.78 -12.77
CA SER A 55 -8.44 -16.10 -13.79
C SER A 55 -8.66 -16.85 -15.10
N GLU A 56 -7.76 -17.71 -15.54
CA GLU A 56 -7.90 -18.24 -16.91
C GLU A 56 -8.98 -19.31 -17.01
N ASP A 57 -9.17 -20.08 -15.93
CA ASP A 57 -10.19 -21.09 -15.81
C ASP A 57 -11.14 -20.86 -14.65
N ALA A 58 -10.99 -19.73 -13.95
CA ALA A 58 -11.92 -19.40 -12.89
C ALA A 58 -13.28 -19.12 -13.50
N PRO A 59 -14.29 -19.80 -13.01
CA PRO A 59 -15.65 -19.69 -13.52
C PRO A 59 -16.26 -18.29 -13.50
N GLY A 60 -15.55 -17.30 -13.05
CA GLY A 60 -15.99 -15.91 -13.00
C GLY A 60 -16.06 -15.17 -14.33
N ASN A 61 -15.72 -15.82 -15.44
CA ASN A 61 -15.99 -15.26 -16.77
C ASN A 61 -17.41 -15.55 -17.25
N ASP A 62 -18.09 -16.49 -16.63
CA ASP A 62 -19.47 -16.82 -16.92
C ASP A 62 -20.37 -16.27 -15.79
N SER A 63 -21.33 -15.45 -16.17
CA SER A 63 -22.33 -14.85 -15.27
C SER A 63 -23.23 -15.88 -14.57
N THR A 64 -23.13 -17.14 -14.95
CA THR A 64 -23.92 -18.26 -14.40
C THR A 64 -23.18 -19.04 -13.33
N GLN A 65 -21.88 -18.80 -13.11
CA GLN A 65 -21.12 -19.57 -12.14
C GLN A 65 -21.18 -18.94 -10.73
N THR A 66 -21.64 -19.74 -9.83
CA THR A 66 -21.83 -19.35 -8.44
C THR A 66 -20.50 -19.25 -7.69
N SER A 67 -20.46 -18.35 -6.73
CA SER A 67 -19.34 -18.17 -5.81
C SER A 67 -18.82 -19.44 -5.11
N GLU A 68 -19.61 -20.52 -5.09
CA GLU A 68 -19.23 -21.80 -4.47
C GLU A 68 -18.09 -22.55 -5.18
N LEU A 69 -18.03 -22.51 -6.51
CA LEU A 69 -16.97 -23.17 -7.28
C LEU A 69 -15.61 -22.48 -7.11
N ILE A 70 -15.65 -21.17 -6.96
CA ILE A 70 -14.47 -20.36 -6.68
C ILE A 70 -13.96 -20.65 -5.28
N ILE A 71 -14.86 -20.82 -4.32
CA ILE A 71 -14.55 -21.07 -2.92
C ILE A 71 -13.82 -22.39 -2.71
N ASN A 72 -14.14 -23.43 -3.47
CA ASN A 72 -13.55 -24.77 -3.30
C ASN A 72 -12.11 -24.92 -3.85
N ASN A 73 -11.68 -24.02 -4.75
CA ASN A 73 -10.33 -24.00 -5.33
C ASN A 73 -9.49 -22.82 -4.89
N LEU A 74 -9.84 -22.17 -3.77
CA LEU A 74 -9.13 -20.99 -3.28
C LEU A 74 -7.95 -21.38 -2.42
N TYR A 75 -6.83 -20.75 -2.70
CA TYR A 75 -5.70 -20.72 -1.79
C TYR A 75 -5.73 -19.43 -0.99
N LEU A 76 -5.42 -19.53 0.29
CA LEU A 76 -5.24 -18.38 1.15
C LEU A 76 -3.77 -18.01 1.18
N ILE A 77 -3.48 -16.74 0.97
CA ILE A 77 -2.16 -16.16 1.21
C ILE A 77 -2.26 -15.11 2.31
N VAL A 78 -1.18 -14.89 3.02
CA VAL A 78 -1.12 -13.80 4.01
C VAL A 78 -0.81 -12.51 3.26
N ALA A 79 -1.84 -11.72 2.96
CA ALA A 79 -1.73 -10.47 2.19
C ALA A 79 -2.06 -9.21 3.01
N LYS A 80 -2.18 -9.34 4.34
CA LYS A 80 -2.44 -8.20 5.24
C LYS A 80 -1.27 -7.21 5.27
N GLY A 81 -1.57 -5.94 5.47
CA GLY A 81 -0.58 -4.85 5.53
C GLY A 81 -0.65 -3.94 4.31
N GLY A 82 0.38 -3.14 4.07
CA GLY A 82 0.41 -2.16 3.00
C GLY A 82 -0.49 -0.95 3.27
N TRP A 83 -0.89 -0.25 2.22
CA TRP A 83 -1.70 0.96 2.31
C TRP A 83 -2.95 0.87 1.44
N HIS A 84 -4.04 1.44 1.93
CA HIS A 84 -5.22 1.71 1.12
C HIS A 84 -4.89 2.69 0.00
N ASP A 85 -5.50 2.54 -1.16
CA ASP A 85 -5.16 3.36 -2.33
C ASP A 85 -5.73 4.79 -2.23
N ALA A 86 -6.97 4.92 -1.76
CA ALA A 86 -7.66 6.21 -1.69
C ALA A 86 -8.64 6.27 -0.50
N SER A 87 -9.86 6.75 -0.74
CA SER A 87 -10.96 6.71 0.22
C SER A 87 -11.74 5.39 0.23
N ASP A 88 -11.47 4.54 -0.71
CA ASP A 88 -11.78 3.12 -0.71
C ASP A 88 -10.63 2.32 -0.08
N TYR A 89 -10.84 1.02 0.12
CA TYR A 89 -9.84 0.18 0.77
C TYR A 89 -9.19 -0.82 -0.16
N LEU A 90 -9.29 -0.60 -1.48
CA LEU A 90 -8.49 -1.32 -2.44
C LEU A 90 -7.00 -1.09 -2.18
N GLN A 91 -6.20 -2.07 -2.58
CA GLN A 91 -4.75 -1.97 -2.53
C GLN A 91 -4.17 -2.44 -3.85
N TYR A 92 -3.21 -1.69 -4.36
CA TYR A 92 -2.53 -2.00 -5.61
C TYR A 92 -1.02 -2.10 -5.39
N ALA A 93 -0.41 -3.19 -5.87
CA ALA A 93 1.05 -3.32 -5.83
C ALA A 93 1.74 -2.15 -6.51
N THR A 94 1.26 -1.75 -7.68
CA THR A 94 1.88 -0.69 -8.48
C THR A 94 1.90 0.70 -7.81
N THR A 95 0.88 1.06 -7.02
CA THR A 95 0.86 2.33 -6.27
C THR A 95 1.71 2.23 -5.00
N SER A 96 1.64 1.10 -4.30
CA SER A 96 2.45 0.83 -3.11
C SER A 96 3.94 0.74 -3.43
N GLU A 97 4.34 0.09 -4.54
CA GLU A 97 5.72 0.09 -5.05
C GLU A 97 6.23 1.50 -5.28
N THR A 98 5.42 2.34 -5.93
CA THR A 98 5.77 3.73 -6.19
C THR A 98 5.91 4.53 -4.89
N ALA A 99 4.99 4.36 -3.96
CA ALA A 99 5.02 5.03 -2.66
C ALA A 99 6.26 4.63 -1.84
N ALA A 100 6.51 3.32 -1.69
CA ALA A 100 7.68 2.81 -0.97
C ALA A 100 9.00 3.29 -1.62
N TYR A 101 9.10 3.23 -2.96
CA TYR A 101 10.26 3.74 -3.68
C TYR A 101 10.51 5.23 -3.40
N HIS A 102 9.45 6.05 -3.43
CA HIS A 102 9.59 7.49 -3.19
C HIS A 102 9.98 7.81 -1.74
N LEU A 103 9.46 7.09 -0.76
CA LEU A 103 9.89 7.23 0.63
C LEU A 103 11.38 6.93 0.79
N LEU A 104 11.83 5.80 0.26
CA LEU A 104 13.23 5.38 0.26
C LEU A 104 14.14 6.38 -0.49
N PHE A 105 13.71 6.81 -1.66
CA PHE A 105 14.48 7.76 -2.48
C PHE A 105 14.57 9.14 -1.82
N ALA A 106 13.51 9.62 -1.19
CA ALA A 106 13.50 10.87 -0.45
C ALA A 106 14.51 10.82 0.72
N TYR A 107 14.50 9.73 1.48
CA TYR A 107 15.50 9.51 2.54
C TYR A 107 16.93 9.46 1.97
N LYS A 108 17.16 8.68 0.90
CA LYS A 108 18.49 8.60 0.25
C LYS A 108 19.02 9.97 -0.16
N LYS A 109 18.14 10.86 -0.63
CA LYS A 109 18.51 12.20 -1.11
C LYS A 109 18.68 13.21 0.01
N ASN A 110 17.89 13.14 1.05
CA ASN A 110 17.94 14.10 2.16
C ASN A 110 17.61 13.43 3.52
N PRO A 111 18.50 12.59 4.05
CA PRO A 111 18.24 11.86 5.29
C PRO A 111 18.00 12.79 6.50
N LYS A 112 18.55 14.00 6.47
CA LYS A 112 18.39 14.98 7.57
C LYS A 112 16.99 15.62 7.65
N ALA A 113 16.15 15.41 6.64
CA ALA A 113 14.78 15.93 6.65
C ALA A 113 13.81 15.08 7.48
N PHE A 114 14.24 13.89 7.92
CA PHE A 114 13.41 12.92 8.61
C PHE A 114 13.89 12.68 10.02
N GLY A 115 12.95 12.67 10.97
CA GLY A 115 13.17 12.38 12.38
C GLY A 115 12.95 10.90 12.71
N ASP A 116 13.08 10.61 13.99
CA ASP A 116 12.79 9.33 14.63
C ASP A 116 11.93 9.65 15.86
N TRP A 117 10.62 9.70 15.66
CA TRP A 117 9.62 10.12 16.64
C TRP A 117 8.64 9.01 17.01
N PHE A 118 8.55 8.00 16.15
CA PHE A 118 7.62 6.90 16.24
C PHE A 118 8.36 5.58 16.14
N ASP A 119 7.77 4.55 16.72
CA ASP A 119 8.24 3.19 16.55
C ASP A 119 7.74 2.60 15.20
N ARG A 120 8.17 1.37 14.91
CA ARG A 120 7.78 0.64 13.69
C ARG A 120 6.26 0.48 13.53
N ASN A 121 5.51 0.41 14.61
CA ASN A 121 4.05 0.35 14.56
C ASN A 121 3.42 1.72 14.24
N GLY A 122 4.19 2.79 14.36
CA GLY A 122 3.72 4.16 14.24
C GLY A 122 3.17 4.72 15.54
N ASP A 123 3.46 4.07 16.67
CA ASP A 123 3.18 4.59 17.99
C ASP A 123 4.28 5.57 18.45
N PRO A 124 3.95 6.58 19.25
CA PRO A 124 4.93 7.55 19.72
C PRO A 124 6.08 6.88 20.49
N GLY A 125 7.32 7.16 20.08
CA GLY A 125 8.53 6.65 20.69
C GLY A 125 9.61 6.34 19.67
N ALA A 126 10.77 6.99 19.79
CA ALA A 126 11.92 6.73 18.92
C ALA A 126 12.44 5.30 19.09
N ASN A 127 12.81 4.66 17.97
CA ASN A 127 13.34 3.30 17.96
C ASN A 127 14.76 3.17 17.38
N GLY A 128 15.39 4.30 17.04
CA GLY A 128 16.73 4.36 16.45
C GLY A 128 16.71 4.26 14.92
N ILE A 129 15.53 4.18 14.30
CA ILE A 129 15.33 4.11 12.85
C ILE A 129 14.53 5.34 12.41
N PRO A 130 14.99 6.11 11.40
CA PRO A 130 14.19 7.21 10.88
C PRO A 130 12.79 6.78 10.46
N ASP A 131 11.78 7.52 10.88
CA ASP A 131 10.35 7.21 10.66
C ASP A 131 10.01 6.88 9.21
N VAL A 132 10.68 7.52 8.26
CA VAL A 132 10.47 7.27 6.82
C VAL A 132 10.93 5.88 6.40
N LEU A 133 11.95 5.32 7.04
CA LEU A 133 12.42 3.96 6.79
C LEU A 133 11.47 2.93 7.40
N ASP A 134 10.94 3.19 8.59
CA ASP A 134 9.90 2.33 9.17
C ASP A 134 8.64 2.31 8.32
N GLU A 135 8.22 3.48 7.80
CA GLU A 135 7.05 3.55 6.93
C GLU A 135 7.30 2.88 5.58
N ALA A 136 8.47 3.08 4.99
CA ALA A 136 8.86 2.37 3.76
C ALA A 136 8.88 0.85 3.97
N ARG A 137 9.44 0.40 5.11
CA ARG A 137 9.49 -1.01 5.47
C ARG A 137 8.08 -1.63 5.58
N TRP A 138 7.11 -0.91 6.14
CA TRP A 138 5.71 -1.34 6.17
C TRP A 138 5.20 -1.73 4.76
N GLY A 139 5.49 -0.89 3.78
CA GLY A 139 5.13 -1.17 2.38
C GLY A 139 5.92 -2.31 1.77
N LEU A 140 7.24 -2.38 2.03
CA LEU A 140 8.10 -3.47 1.53
C LEU A 140 7.67 -4.83 2.08
N GLU A 141 7.31 -4.94 3.36
CA GLU A 141 6.80 -6.17 3.95
C GLU A 141 5.51 -6.65 3.27
N TRP A 142 4.65 -5.73 2.90
CA TRP A 142 3.44 -6.09 2.17
C TRP A 142 3.75 -6.51 0.73
N LEU A 143 4.65 -5.81 0.06
CA LEU A 143 5.10 -6.16 -1.30
C LEU A 143 5.75 -7.55 -1.32
N ASP A 144 6.54 -7.89 -0.32
CA ASP A 144 7.12 -9.24 -0.16
C ASP A 144 6.02 -10.31 -0.07
N ARG A 145 4.97 -10.06 0.72
CA ARG A 145 3.79 -10.96 0.78
C ARG A 145 3.04 -11.06 -0.55
N MET A 146 3.08 -10.02 -1.37
CA MET A 146 2.47 -10.03 -2.70
C MET A 146 3.32 -10.76 -3.75
N TYR A 147 4.53 -11.19 -3.38
CA TYR A 147 5.39 -12.04 -4.18
C TYR A 147 5.85 -13.27 -3.38
N PRO A 148 5.01 -14.29 -3.23
CA PRO A 148 5.34 -15.48 -2.42
C PRO A 148 6.46 -16.35 -3.03
N GLY A 149 7.01 -15.96 -4.16
CA GLY A 149 8.09 -16.65 -4.85
C GLY A 149 7.67 -17.41 -6.09
N GLY A 150 8.64 -18.00 -6.78
CA GLY A 150 8.43 -18.70 -8.04
C GLY A 150 7.97 -17.77 -9.17
N GLU A 151 6.95 -18.17 -9.89
CA GLU A 151 6.32 -17.39 -10.96
C GLU A 151 5.02 -16.70 -10.51
N GLU A 152 4.76 -16.68 -9.20
CA GLU A 152 3.54 -16.09 -8.64
C GLU A 152 3.79 -14.68 -8.13
N MET A 153 3.01 -13.74 -8.63
CA MET A 153 2.98 -12.36 -8.16
C MET A 153 1.54 -11.86 -8.15
N TYR A 154 1.20 -11.10 -7.13
CA TYR A 154 -0.12 -10.51 -6.97
C TYR A 154 -0.06 -9.00 -7.17
N GLN A 155 -1.15 -8.42 -7.65
CA GLN A 155 -1.19 -7.01 -8.05
C GLN A 155 -2.21 -6.18 -7.30
N GLN A 156 -3.25 -6.80 -6.73
CA GLN A 156 -4.38 -6.07 -6.18
C GLN A 156 -5.06 -6.88 -5.08
N ILE A 157 -5.49 -6.20 -4.04
CA ILE A 157 -6.44 -6.70 -3.05
C ILE A 157 -7.74 -5.93 -3.19
N ALA A 158 -8.86 -6.65 -3.04
CA ALA A 158 -10.22 -6.17 -3.26
C ALA A 158 -10.50 -5.78 -4.73
N ASP A 159 -11.68 -5.29 -5.02
CA ASP A 159 -12.13 -4.89 -6.36
C ASP A 159 -13.18 -3.78 -6.27
N ASP A 160 -13.76 -3.40 -7.42
CA ASP A 160 -14.69 -2.26 -7.55
C ASP A 160 -15.91 -2.33 -6.61
N ARG A 161 -16.15 -3.44 -5.92
CA ARG A 161 -17.17 -3.52 -4.85
C ARG A 161 -16.83 -2.64 -3.65
N ASP A 162 -15.55 -2.31 -3.47
CA ASP A 162 -15.06 -1.45 -2.40
C ASP A 162 -15.32 0.05 -2.66
N HIS A 163 -15.60 0.45 -3.89
CA HIS A 163 -15.92 1.84 -4.24
C HIS A 163 -17.28 2.26 -3.65
N GLN A 164 -17.34 2.36 -2.33
CA GLN A 164 -18.50 2.74 -1.55
C GLN A 164 -18.27 4.08 -0.84
N MET A 165 -19.25 4.49 -0.01
CA MET A 165 -19.15 5.73 0.75
C MET A 165 -18.02 5.70 1.77
N PHE A 166 -17.58 6.87 2.23
CA PHE A 166 -16.62 7.03 3.31
C PHE A 166 -17.06 6.28 4.57
N ARG A 167 -16.14 5.52 5.16
CA ARG A 167 -16.29 4.79 6.41
C ARG A 167 -14.94 4.65 7.10
N LEU A 168 -14.91 4.28 8.36
CA LEU A 168 -13.64 3.90 8.98
C LEU A 168 -13.20 2.51 8.46
N PRO A 169 -11.90 2.28 8.26
CA PRO A 169 -11.43 0.99 7.75
C PRO A 169 -11.74 -0.18 8.69
N THR A 170 -11.83 0.09 10.00
CA THR A 170 -12.24 -0.90 11.01
C THR A 170 -13.74 -1.24 10.98
N GLU A 171 -14.54 -0.43 10.30
CA GLU A 171 -15.99 -0.60 10.11
C GLU A 171 -16.34 -1.12 8.71
N ASP A 172 -15.31 -1.45 7.89
CA ASP A 172 -15.56 -1.96 6.55
C ASP A 172 -16.29 -3.30 6.59
N SER A 173 -17.43 -3.35 5.91
CA SER A 173 -18.32 -4.50 5.84
C SER A 173 -18.54 -4.99 4.41
N VAL A 174 -17.73 -4.58 3.47
CA VAL A 174 -17.84 -5.03 2.08
C VAL A 174 -17.69 -6.54 2.00
N ASN A 175 -18.68 -7.19 1.42
CA ASN A 175 -18.72 -8.65 1.34
C ASN A 175 -18.30 -9.12 -0.07
N TYR A 176 -17.23 -9.90 -0.11
CA TYR A 176 -16.68 -10.51 -1.32
C TYR A 176 -17.11 -11.98 -1.48
N GLY A 177 -18.07 -12.45 -0.69
CA GLY A 177 -18.56 -13.82 -0.72
C GLY A 177 -17.74 -14.83 0.10
N LYS A 178 -16.74 -14.37 0.85
CA LYS A 178 -15.86 -15.20 1.70
C LYS A 178 -15.74 -14.66 3.12
N GLY A 179 -16.83 -14.16 3.69
CA GLY A 179 -16.82 -13.55 5.03
C GLY A 179 -15.91 -12.32 5.06
N LEU A 180 -14.98 -12.28 6.01
CA LEU A 180 -14.05 -11.17 6.19
C LEU A 180 -12.85 -11.18 5.22
N TYR A 181 -12.72 -12.22 4.38
CA TYR A 181 -11.60 -12.33 3.43
C TYR A 181 -11.86 -11.48 2.19
N ARG A 182 -10.86 -10.69 1.80
CA ARG A 182 -10.86 -9.95 0.54
C ARG A 182 -10.09 -10.72 -0.55
N PRO A 183 -10.52 -10.62 -1.83
CA PRO A 183 -9.85 -11.30 -2.93
C PRO A 183 -8.49 -10.68 -3.22
N VAL A 184 -7.54 -11.51 -3.62
CA VAL A 184 -6.23 -11.11 -4.12
C VAL A 184 -6.04 -11.61 -5.55
N TYR A 185 -5.58 -10.74 -6.44
CA TYR A 185 -5.52 -10.97 -7.88
C TYR A 185 -4.09 -11.14 -8.37
N ARG A 186 -3.83 -12.23 -9.10
CA ARG A 186 -2.51 -12.50 -9.71
C ARG A 186 -2.19 -11.52 -10.83
N VAL A 187 -0.89 -11.34 -11.07
CA VAL A 187 -0.36 -10.66 -12.24
C VAL A 187 -0.35 -11.64 -13.42
N THR A 188 -1.30 -11.52 -14.32
CA THR A 188 -1.41 -12.42 -15.49
C THR A 188 -1.27 -11.70 -16.83
N GLY A 189 -1.21 -10.37 -16.83
CA GLY A 189 -1.26 -9.56 -18.04
C GLY A 189 -2.66 -9.43 -18.66
N LYS A 190 -3.67 -9.99 -18.00
CA LYS A 190 -5.09 -9.91 -18.42
C LYS A 190 -5.95 -9.45 -17.25
N PRO A 191 -7.08 -8.76 -17.50
CA PRO A 191 -8.05 -8.42 -16.45
C PRO A 191 -8.57 -9.68 -15.76
N GLN A 192 -8.66 -9.63 -14.44
CA GLN A 192 -9.15 -10.71 -13.61
C GLN A 192 -10.25 -10.22 -12.69
N GLY A 193 -10.96 -11.15 -12.07
CA GLY A 193 -12.01 -10.87 -11.12
C GLY A 193 -13.34 -11.39 -11.56
N LEU A 194 -14.33 -11.18 -10.71
CA LEU A 194 -15.66 -11.76 -10.85
C LEU A 194 -16.59 -10.86 -11.66
N MET A 195 -17.20 -11.41 -12.71
CA MET A 195 -18.25 -10.76 -13.48
C MET A 195 -17.87 -9.32 -13.91
N LYS A 196 -18.68 -8.34 -13.52
CA LYS A 196 -18.48 -6.91 -13.82
C LYS A 196 -17.37 -6.25 -12.98
N TYR A 197 -16.89 -6.90 -11.94
CA TYR A 197 -15.88 -6.36 -11.01
C TYR A 197 -14.45 -6.73 -11.41
N LYS A 198 -14.21 -7.01 -12.68
CA LYS A 198 -12.87 -7.33 -13.18
C LYS A 198 -11.91 -6.17 -12.89
N ASN A 199 -10.74 -6.51 -12.38
CA ASN A 199 -9.68 -5.52 -12.25
C ASN A 199 -9.20 -5.06 -13.65
N ARG A 200 -8.54 -3.91 -13.66
CA ARG A 200 -8.06 -3.29 -14.92
C ARG A 200 -6.55 -3.35 -15.08
N SER A 201 -5.86 -3.85 -14.07
CA SER A 201 -4.40 -3.93 -14.09
C SER A 201 -3.93 -5.08 -14.95
N THR A 202 -3.12 -4.78 -15.96
CA THR A 202 -2.60 -5.76 -16.92
C THR A 202 -1.10 -5.66 -17.14
N GLY A 203 -0.42 -4.75 -16.44
CA GLY A 203 0.97 -4.39 -16.70
C GLY A 203 2.00 -5.29 -16.02
N VAL A 204 2.17 -6.54 -16.45
CA VAL A 204 3.15 -7.50 -15.86
C VAL A 204 4.55 -6.89 -15.74
N ALA A 205 5.10 -6.40 -16.84
CA ALA A 205 6.45 -5.83 -16.86
C ALA A 205 6.59 -4.57 -15.96
N SER A 206 5.54 -3.74 -15.91
CA SER A 206 5.53 -2.54 -15.06
C SER A 206 5.57 -2.90 -13.59
N ILE A 207 4.76 -3.85 -13.14
CA ILE A 207 4.70 -4.30 -11.76
C ILE A 207 6.03 -4.95 -11.39
N ALA A 208 6.51 -5.92 -12.17
CA ALA A 208 7.77 -6.59 -11.88
C ALA A 208 8.97 -5.64 -11.84
N GLY A 209 9.03 -4.66 -12.75
CA GLY A 209 10.12 -3.68 -12.78
C GLY A 209 10.09 -2.72 -11.59
N LYS A 210 8.91 -2.25 -11.19
CA LYS A 210 8.74 -1.42 -10.00
C LYS A 210 9.06 -2.20 -8.72
N PHE A 211 8.55 -3.43 -8.59
CA PHE A 211 8.87 -4.31 -7.47
C PHE A 211 10.38 -4.47 -7.33
N ALA A 212 11.07 -4.90 -8.38
CA ALA A 212 12.53 -5.12 -8.35
C ALA A 212 13.30 -3.85 -7.96
N SER A 213 12.93 -2.69 -8.51
CA SER A 213 13.62 -1.42 -8.20
C SER A 213 13.37 -0.97 -6.77
N THR A 214 12.15 -1.18 -6.25
CA THR A 214 11.76 -0.80 -4.89
C THR A 214 12.45 -1.69 -3.86
N MET A 215 12.43 -3.00 -4.06
CA MET A 215 13.09 -3.95 -3.17
C MET A 215 14.61 -3.76 -3.16
N ALA A 216 15.24 -3.53 -4.32
CA ALA A 216 16.67 -3.25 -4.40
C ALA A 216 17.08 -1.97 -3.64
N LEU A 217 16.28 -0.91 -3.75
CA LEU A 217 16.52 0.32 -2.99
C LEU A 217 16.28 0.13 -1.49
N GLY A 218 15.27 -0.66 -1.14
CA GLY A 218 14.98 -1.05 0.24
C GLY A 218 16.15 -1.80 0.86
N SER A 219 16.65 -2.84 0.20
CA SER A 219 17.82 -3.60 0.62
C SER A 219 19.04 -2.70 0.86
N GLU A 220 19.35 -1.79 -0.09
CA GLU A 220 20.48 -0.86 0.07
C GLU A 220 20.34 0.00 1.35
N LEU A 221 19.16 0.53 1.63
CA LEU A 221 18.99 1.52 2.69
C LEU A 221 18.71 0.91 4.06
N LEU A 222 18.08 -0.26 4.10
CA LEU A 222 17.77 -0.96 5.36
C LEU A 222 18.93 -1.82 5.87
N GLN A 223 19.94 -2.10 5.04
CA GLN A 223 21.05 -2.99 5.41
C GLN A 223 21.75 -2.62 6.73
N LYS A 224 21.76 -1.34 7.12
CA LYS A 224 22.38 -0.87 8.36
C LYS A 224 21.45 -0.86 9.55
N THR A 225 20.15 -0.67 9.33
CA THR A 225 19.14 -0.49 10.38
C THR A 225 18.32 -1.76 10.63
N ASP A 226 18.19 -2.59 9.61
CA ASP A 226 17.42 -3.83 9.65
C ASP A 226 18.04 -4.88 8.68
N PRO A 227 19.22 -5.41 8.99
CA PRO A 227 19.95 -6.32 8.10
C PRO A 227 19.27 -7.67 7.90
N GLU A 228 18.36 -8.07 8.78
CA GLU A 228 17.59 -9.32 8.64
C GLU A 228 16.53 -9.21 7.57
N PHE A 229 15.98 -8.00 7.35
CA PHE A 229 14.98 -7.74 6.33
C PHE A 229 15.61 -7.33 4.99
N ALA A 230 16.78 -6.70 5.00
CA ALA A 230 17.45 -6.21 3.81
C ALA A 230 18.00 -7.36 2.95
#